data_ab0aea7d30f397bfe648518d02ef1cb0
#
_entry.id   ab0aea7d30f397bfe648518d02ef1cb0
#
_cell.length_a   1.000
_cell.length_b   1.000
_cell.length_c   1.000
_cell.angle_alpha   90.00
_cell.angle_beta   90.00
_cell.angle_gamma   90.00
#
_symmetry.space_group_name_H-M   'P 1'
#
loop_
_entity.id
_entity.type
_entity.pdbx_description
1 polymer ?
#
loop_
_entity_poly.entity_id
_entity_poly.type
_entity_poly.pdbx_seq_one_letter_code
_entity_poly.pdbx_strand_id
1 'polypeptide(L)' 'RLRQIEVFHAVYANGSISAAARALTVSQPAVSKVLRHTETQLGLRLFALVR' A
#
# COMPACT_ATOMS: atom_id res chain seq x y z
N ARG A 1 2.86 -12.75 5.63
CA ARG A 1 3.10 -12.46 4.23
C ARG A 1 2.14 -11.40 3.71
N LEU A 2 2.68 -10.40 3.06
CA LEU A 2 1.85 -9.32 2.52
C LEU A 2 1.19 -9.72 1.22
N ARG A 3 -0.10 -9.43 1.13
CA ARG A 3 -0.85 -9.61 -0.11
C ARG A 3 -1.27 -8.25 -0.61
N GLN A 4 -1.40 -8.12 -1.93
CA GLN A 4 -1.75 -6.84 -2.52
C GLN A 4 -3.06 -6.30 -1.95
N ILE A 5 -4.04 -7.14 -1.81
CA ILE A 5 -5.34 -6.70 -1.32
C ILE A 5 -5.27 -6.25 0.13
N GLU A 6 -4.43 -6.91 0.94
CA GLU A 6 -4.26 -6.52 2.33
C GLU A 6 -3.60 -5.16 2.44
N VAL A 7 -2.60 -4.92 1.59
CA VAL A 7 -1.91 -3.64 1.58
C VAL A 7 -2.86 -2.53 1.14
N PHE A 8 -3.64 -2.77 0.11
CA PHE A 8 -4.63 -1.81 -0.35
C PHE A 8 -5.59 -1.44 0.76
N HIS A 9 -6.13 -2.44 1.39
CA HIS A 9 -7.10 -2.23 2.46
C HIS A 9 -6.49 -1.43 3.60
N ALA A 10 -5.26 -1.77 3.97
CA ALA A 10 -4.59 -1.08 5.06
C ALA A 10 -4.33 0.39 4.71
N VAL A 11 -3.90 0.66 3.49
CA VAL A 11 -3.62 2.03 3.09
C VAL A 11 -4.90 2.86 3.06
N TYR A 12 -5.96 2.32 2.52
CA TYR A 12 -7.23 3.03 2.49
C TYR A 12 -7.81 3.24 3.88
N ALA A 13 -7.74 2.19 4.71
CA ALA A 13 -8.31 2.27 6.04
C ALA A 13 -7.55 3.24 6.93
N ASN A 14 -6.24 3.33 6.75
CA ASN A 14 -5.40 4.16 7.59
C ASN A 14 -5.10 5.52 7.00
N GLY A 15 -5.37 5.71 5.74
CA GLY A 15 -5.23 7.00 5.09
C GLY A 15 -3.83 7.38 4.68
N SER A 16 -2.83 6.53 4.92
CA SER A 16 -1.47 6.82 4.50
C SER A 16 -0.65 5.55 4.47
N ILE A 17 0.45 5.60 3.72
CA ILE A 17 1.35 4.47 3.62
C ILE A 17 2.06 4.23 4.95
N SER A 18 2.46 5.30 5.63
CA SER A 18 3.11 5.17 6.94
C SER A 18 2.21 4.46 7.94
N ALA A 19 0.95 4.89 8.02
CA ALA A 19 0.02 4.30 8.95
C ALA A 19 -0.29 2.85 8.59
N ALA A 20 -0.38 2.56 7.29
CA ALA A 20 -0.63 1.20 6.84
C ALA A 20 0.53 0.28 7.21
N ALA A 21 1.76 0.75 7.02
CA ALA A 21 2.94 -0.05 7.36
C ALA A 21 2.94 -0.38 8.85
N ARG A 22 2.57 0.60 9.67
CA ARG A 22 2.52 0.40 11.10
C ARG A 22 1.43 -0.60 11.46
N ALA A 23 0.27 -0.49 10.83
CA ALA A 23 -0.85 -1.39 11.10
C ALA A 23 -0.51 -2.82 10.69
N LEU A 24 0.26 -2.98 9.62
CA LEU A 24 0.64 -4.31 9.14
C LEU A 24 1.91 -4.83 9.81
N THR A 25 2.54 -4.01 10.64
CA THR A 25 3.78 -4.38 11.32
C THR A 25 4.89 -4.70 10.33
N VAL A 26 5.02 -3.86 9.33
CA VAL A 26 6.06 -4.01 8.30
C VAL A 26 6.69 -2.66 8.05
N SER A 27 7.78 -2.66 7.29
CA SER A 27 8.45 -1.41 6.96
C SER A 27 7.66 -0.64 5.91
N GLN A 28 7.81 0.68 5.92
CA GLN A 28 7.17 1.53 4.93
C GLN A 28 7.60 1.19 3.51
N PRO A 29 8.89 0.95 3.24
CA PRO A 29 9.29 0.55 1.89
C PRO A 29 8.62 -0.72 1.40
N ALA A 30 8.32 -1.65 2.30
CA ALA A 30 7.64 -2.89 1.91
C ALA A 30 6.25 -2.60 1.37
N VAL A 31 5.53 -1.70 2.06
CA VAL A 31 4.19 -1.31 1.61
C VAL A 31 4.28 -0.58 0.27
N SER A 32 5.21 0.35 0.16
CA SER A 32 5.37 1.11 -1.08
C SER A 32 5.68 0.21 -2.26
N LYS A 33 6.52 -0.79 -2.03
CA LYS A 33 6.90 -1.71 -3.09
C LYS A 33 5.69 -2.48 -3.61
N VAL A 34 4.86 -2.96 -2.70
CA VAL A 34 3.66 -3.71 -3.10
C VAL A 34 2.70 -2.81 -3.87
N LEU A 35 2.51 -1.58 -3.41
CA LEU A 35 1.61 -0.66 -4.09
C LEU A 35 2.12 -0.33 -5.48
N ARG A 36 3.41 -0.09 -5.62
CA ARG A 36 3.99 0.22 -6.91
C ARG A 36 3.85 -0.94 -7.88
N HIS A 37 4.07 -2.14 -7.38
CA HIS A 37 3.91 -3.34 -8.19
C HIS A 37 2.48 -3.47 -8.69
N THR A 38 1.51 -3.20 -7.83
CA THR A 38 0.10 -3.28 -8.19
C THR A 38 -0.26 -2.20 -9.20
N GLU A 39 0.28 -0.99 -9.03
CA GLU A 39 0.07 0.07 -10.01
C GLU A 39 0.49 -0.38 -11.39
N THR A 40 1.66 -0.98 -11.47
CA THR A 40 2.21 -1.44 -12.73
C THR A 40 1.31 -2.50 -13.36
N GLN A 41 0.83 -3.43 -12.56
CA GLN A 41 0.01 -4.50 -13.07
C GLN A 41 -1.35 -4.02 -13.54
N LEU A 42 -1.95 -3.10 -12.80
CA LEU A 42 -3.31 -2.63 -13.10
C LEU A 42 -3.32 -1.37 -13.96
N GLY A 43 -2.19 -0.72 -14.11
CA GLY A 43 -2.12 0.52 -14.84
C GLY A 43 -2.80 1.67 -14.12
N LEU A 44 -2.86 1.60 -12.80
CA LEU A 44 -3.49 2.62 -11.98
C LEU A 44 -2.46 3.39 -11.18
N ARG A 45 -2.81 4.61 -10.83
CA ARG A 45 -1.97 5.46 -10.01
C ARG A 45 -2.50 5.51 -8.59
N LEU A 46 -2.19 4.50 -7.83
CA LEU A 46 -2.72 4.37 -6.48
C LEU A 46 -2.16 5.43 -5.54
N PHE A 47 -0.93 5.84 -5.74
CA PHE A 47 -0.35 6.88 -4.89
C PHE A 47 -1.10 8.20 -5.03
N ALA A 48 -1.62 8.46 -6.21
CA ALA A 48 -2.38 9.69 -6.43
C ALA A 48 -3.65 9.71 -5.62
N LEU A 49 -4.17 8.54 -5.29
CA LEU A 49 -5.41 8.44 -4.53
C LEU A 49 -5.16 8.52 -3.02
N VAL A 50 -3.98 8.17 -2.57
CA VAL A 50 -3.73 7.99 -1.14
C VAL A 50 -2.87 9.07 -0.53
N ARG A 51 -2.25 9.89 -1.26
CA ARG A 51 -1.32 10.93 -0.80
C ARG A 51 -1.34 11.29 0.67
#